data_4103eb60cfe01d57fb59b5124e021708
#
_entry.id   4103eb60cfe01d57fb59b5124e021708
#
_cell.length_a   1.000
_cell.length_b   1.000
_cell.length_c   1.000
_cell.angle_alpha   90.00
_cell.angle_beta   90.00
_cell.angle_gamma   90.00
#
_symmetry.space_group_name_H-M   'P 1'
#
loop_
_entity.id
_entity.type
_entity.pdbx_description
1 polymer ?
#
loop_
_entity_poly.entity_id
_entity_poly.type
_entity_poly.pdbx_seq_one_letter_code
_entity_poly.pdbx_strand_id
1 'polypeptide(L)'
;ISRWRGYHGSGLISGSLTGLAVFHNKFDLPLDRILHTVTPHYLRRPDKDMKEEQFTEYCVDSLKKMISDEGAETIAAFIGEPILGTGGIIPPPKGYWEAIQKVLEDNDIMFIADEVVTGFGRLGTMFGSEHYSLRPDIITIAKGLTSAYAPLSGSIFSNKVWKVLEQGTDELGPIGHGWTY
;
A
#
# COMPACT_ATOMS: atom_id res chain seq x y z
N ILE A 1 2.66 6.17 4.60
CA ILE A 1 1.25 6.51 4.31
C ILE A 1 0.50 5.27 3.87
N SER A 2 -0.76 5.12 4.32
CA SER A 2 -1.72 4.14 3.79
C SER A 2 -3.07 4.81 3.47
N ARG A 3 -4.12 4.02 3.26
CA ARG A 3 -5.47 4.54 2.97
C ARG A 3 -6.46 4.13 4.04
N TRP A 4 -7.39 5.00 4.40
CA TRP A 4 -8.56 4.56 5.14
C TRP A 4 -9.23 3.39 4.42
N ARG A 5 -9.73 2.41 5.19
CA ARG A 5 -10.27 1.12 4.75
C ARG A 5 -9.25 0.15 4.14
N GLY A 6 -7.96 0.49 4.03
CA GLY A 6 -6.90 -0.46 3.72
C GLY A 6 -6.75 -1.49 4.84
N TYR A 7 -6.27 -2.70 4.51
CA TYR A 7 -5.93 -3.72 5.48
C TYR A 7 -4.55 -4.31 5.19
N HIS A 8 -3.62 -4.18 6.13
CA HIS A 8 -2.22 -4.58 5.96
C HIS A 8 -1.72 -5.51 7.07
N GLY A 9 -2.62 -5.96 7.95
CA GLY A 9 -2.31 -6.86 9.04
C GLY A 9 -2.78 -6.36 10.40
N SER A 10 -2.41 -7.07 11.46
CA SER A 10 -2.84 -6.82 12.85
C SER A 10 -1.68 -6.69 13.85
N GLY A 11 -0.43 -6.72 13.41
CA GLY A 11 0.72 -6.39 14.25
C GLY A 11 0.82 -4.88 14.50
N LEU A 12 1.72 -4.43 15.36
CA LEU A 12 1.83 -3.03 15.77
C LEU A 12 1.93 -2.05 14.57
N ILE A 13 2.85 -2.29 13.65
CA ILE A 13 3.03 -1.44 12.47
C ILE A 13 1.96 -1.73 11.41
N SER A 14 1.74 -2.99 11.06
CA SER A 14 0.76 -3.38 10.04
C SER A 14 -0.68 -3.06 10.46
N GLY A 15 -1.00 -3.20 11.76
CA GLY A 15 -2.26 -2.77 12.34
C GLY A 15 -2.43 -1.25 12.30
N SER A 16 -1.36 -0.49 12.53
CA SER A 16 -1.37 0.97 12.35
C SER A 16 -1.58 1.36 10.89
N LEU A 17 -0.98 0.64 9.92
CA LEU A 17 -1.19 0.87 8.48
C LEU A 17 -2.59 0.47 8.03
N THR A 18 -3.23 -0.48 8.72
CA THR A 18 -4.63 -0.86 8.47
C THR A 18 -5.56 0.32 8.79
N GLY A 19 -6.32 0.81 7.82
CA GLY A 19 -7.21 1.97 7.95
C GLY A 19 -8.64 1.60 8.35
N LEU A 20 -8.81 0.63 9.26
CA LEU A 20 -10.10 0.15 9.76
C LEU A 20 -10.16 0.31 11.28
N ALA A 21 -11.03 1.17 11.78
CA ALA A 21 -11.13 1.53 13.19
C ALA A 21 -11.29 0.33 14.14
N VAL A 22 -11.90 -0.75 13.69
CA VAL A 22 -12.06 -1.98 14.48
C VAL A 22 -10.72 -2.60 14.89
N PHE A 23 -9.65 -2.38 14.11
CA PHE A 23 -8.31 -2.85 14.40
C PHE A 23 -7.48 -1.85 15.22
N HIS A 24 -7.99 -0.64 15.41
CA HIS A 24 -7.34 0.41 16.22
C HIS A 24 -7.92 0.48 17.63
N ASN A 25 -9.24 0.37 17.74
CA ASN A 25 -9.94 0.54 19.00
C ASN A 25 -9.42 -0.42 20.08
N LYS A 26 -9.05 0.12 21.23
CA LYS A 26 -8.51 -0.60 22.40
C LYS A 26 -7.09 -1.18 22.24
N PHE A 27 -6.33 -0.75 21.22
CA PHE A 27 -4.98 -1.23 20.95
C PHE A 27 -3.94 -0.11 20.87
N ASP A 28 -4.31 1.12 21.26
CA ASP A 28 -3.46 2.32 21.15
C ASP A 28 -2.92 2.54 19.73
N LEU A 29 -3.78 2.29 18.73
CA LEU A 29 -3.49 2.44 17.31
C LEU A 29 -4.41 3.48 16.66
N PRO A 30 -4.00 4.09 15.53
CA PRO A 30 -2.71 3.93 14.86
C PRO A 30 -1.60 4.70 15.59
N LEU A 31 -0.33 4.34 15.33
CA LEU A 31 0.82 5.12 15.77
C LEU A 31 0.83 6.50 15.06
N ASP A 32 1.22 7.56 15.75
CA ASP A 32 1.17 8.94 15.25
C ASP A 32 1.93 9.17 13.93
N ARG A 33 3.00 8.40 13.70
CA ARG A 33 3.79 8.46 12.45
C ARG A 33 3.18 7.73 11.26
N ILE A 34 2.03 7.10 11.41
CA ILE A 34 1.32 6.39 10.34
C ILE A 34 0.12 7.21 9.90
N LEU A 35 0.15 7.66 8.67
CA LEU A 35 -0.86 8.54 8.10
C LEU A 35 -1.79 7.79 7.15
N HIS A 36 -3.06 8.20 7.11
CA HIS A 36 -4.07 7.61 6.24
C HIS A 36 -4.68 8.67 5.33
N THR A 37 -4.49 8.51 4.03
CA THR A 37 -5.19 9.31 3.03
C THR A 37 -6.59 8.77 2.75
N VAL A 38 -7.35 9.47 1.94
CA VAL A 38 -8.76 9.15 1.63
C VAL A 38 -8.92 7.78 0.96
N THR A 39 -10.06 7.14 1.21
CA THR A 39 -10.45 5.90 0.54
C THR A 39 -10.87 6.19 -0.90
N PRO A 40 -10.32 5.52 -1.93
CA PRO A 40 -10.73 5.71 -3.32
C PRO A 40 -12.05 4.98 -3.64
N HIS A 41 -13.10 5.30 -2.89
CA HIS A 41 -14.42 4.66 -3.00
C HIS A 41 -15.41 5.59 -3.69
N TYR A 42 -15.48 5.53 -5.02
CA TYR A 42 -16.29 6.43 -5.83
C TYR A 42 -17.77 6.47 -5.42
N LEU A 43 -18.36 5.34 -5.06
CA LEU A 43 -19.76 5.27 -4.60
C LEU A 43 -19.99 6.03 -3.28
N ARG A 44 -18.93 6.28 -2.50
CA ARG A 44 -18.97 7.04 -1.23
C ARG A 44 -18.22 8.36 -1.30
N ARG A 45 -18.11 8.94 -2.50
CA ARG A 45 -17.51 10.26 -2.71
C ARG A 45 -18.24 11.34 -1.91
N PRO A 46 -17.54 12.40 -1.48
CA PRO A 46 -18.13 13.42 -0.61
C PRO A 46 -19.27 14.19 -1.27
N ASP A 47 -19.16 14.46 -2.56
CA ASP A 47 -20.20 15.10 -3.37
C ASP A 47 -20.73 14.11 -4.41
N LYS A 48 -22.04 13.87 -4.42
CA LYS A 48 -22.70 12.92 -5.32
C LYS A 48 -22.72 13.38 -6.78
N ASP A 49 -22.60 14.67 -7.03
CA ASP A 49 -22.55 15.25 -8.37
C ASP A 49 -21.15 15.19 -8.99
N MET A 50 -20.12 14.89 -8.16
CA MET A 50 -18.74 14.72 -8.62
C MET A 50 -18.63 13.55 -9.59
N LYS A 51 -18.07 13.80 -10.78
CA LYS A 51 -17.75 12.77 -11.76
C LYS A 51 -16.55 11.93 -11.29
N GLU A 52 -16.34 10.77 -11.92
CA GLU A 52 -15.28 9.84 -11.52
C GLU A 52 -13.90 10.47 -11.63
N GLU A 53 -13.62 11.21 -12.71
CA GLU A 53 -12.36 11.91 -12.91
C GLU A 53 -12.10 12.96 -11.81
N GLN A 54 -13.11 13.74 -11.47
CA GLN A 54 -13.04 14.74 -10.39
C GLN A 54 -12.79 14.08 -9.02
N PHE A 55 -13.35 12.89 -8.80
CA PHE A 55 -13.10 12.13 -7.58
C PHE A 55 -11.68 11.57 -7.56
N THR A 56 -11.15 11.14 -8.69
CA THR A 56 -9.74 10.78 -8.81
C THR A 56 -8.83 11.96 -8.44
N GLU A 57 -9.09 13.15 -8.99
CA GLU A 57 -8.38 14.39 -8.64
C GLU A 57 -8.47 14.70 -7.15
N TYR A 58 -9.64 14.60 -6.55
CA TYR A 58 -9.84 14.76 -5.10
C TYR A 58 -8.97 13.81 -4.27
N CYS A 59 -8.88 12.54 -4.66
CA CYS A 59 -8.03 11.57 -3.97
C CYS A 59 -6.54 11.92 -4.10
N VAL A 60 -6.12 12.33 -5.29
CA VAL A 60 -4.75 12.74 -5.60
C VAL A 60 -4.37 14.01 -4.82
N ASP A 61 -5.23 15.01 -4.81
CA ASP A 61 -4.98 16.27 -4.11
C ASP A 61 -4.94 16.08 -2.60
N SER A 62 -5.74 15.14 -2.06
CA SER A 62 -5.67 14.74 -0.66
C SER A 62 -4.30 14.15 -0.30
N LEU A 63 -3.71 13.31 -1.18
CA LEU A 63 -2.37 12.78 -0.99
C LEU A 63 -1.30 13.86 -1.12
N LYS A 64 -1.38 14.70 -2.16
CA LYS A 64 -0.44 15.84 -2.35
C LYS A 64 -0.44 16.78 -1.15
N LYS A 65 -1.62 17.12 -0.64
CA LYS A 65 -1.75 17.96 0.55
C LYS A 65 -1.06 17.31 1.75
N MET A 66 -1.30 16.03 1.99
CA MET A 66 -0.66 15.29 3.09
C MET A 66 0.86 15.30 2.96
N ILE A 67 1.40 15.06 1.77
CA ILE A 67 2.85 15.10 1.50
C ILE A 67 3.41 16.50 1.74
N SER A 68 2.68 17.55 1.31
CA SER A 68 3.09 18.94 1.53
C SER A 68 3.06 19.35 3.00
N ASP A 69 2.08 18.87 3.78
CA ASP A 69 1.94 19.19 5.19
C ASP A 69 3.03 18.52 6.04
N GLU A 70 3.44 17.28 5.68
CA GLU A 70 4.43 16.49 6.43
C GLU A 70 5.89 16.73 5.98
N GLY A 71 6.10 17.12 4.73
CA GLY A 71 7.39 17.15 4.06
C GLY A 71 7.73 15.80 3.41
N ALA A 72 7.96 15.80 2.10
CA ALA A 72 8.21 14.57 1.32
C ALA A 72 9.39 13.75 1.87
N GLU A 73 10.44 14.44 2.34
CA GLU A 73 11.67 13.85 2.91
C GLU A 73 11.44 13.07 4.21
N THR A 74 10.29 13.25 4.87
CA THR A 74 9.92 12.51 6.08
C THR A 74 9.12 11.24 5.79
N ILE A 75 8.71 11.06 4.53
CA ILE A 75 7.79 9.99 4.12
C ILE A 75 8.58 8.87 3.42
N ALA A 76 8.76 7.74 4.09
CA ALA A 76 9.49 6.61 3.52
C ALA A 76 8.73 5.92 2.38
N ALA A 77 7.42 5.68 2.56
CA ALA A 77 6.65 4.90 1.61
C ALA A 77 5.14 5.17 1.68
N PHE A 78 4.47 4.87 0.57
CA PHE A 78 3.03 4.67 0.49
C PHE A 78 2.74 3.17 0.27
N ILE A 79 1.83 2.60 1.06
CA ILE A 79 1.35 1.22 0.88
C ILE A 79 -0.10 1.21 0.40
N GLY A 80 -0.39 0.34 -0.58
CA GLY A 80 -1.75 0.21 -1.09
C GLY A 80 -2.04 -1.12 -1.78
N GLU A 81 -3.22 -1.63 -1.53
CA GLU A 81 -3.78 -2.79 -2.26
C GLU A 81 -4.23 -2.33 -3.65
N PRO A 82 -3.92 -3.01 -4.75
CA PRO A 82 -4.44 -2.68 -6.08
C PRO A 82 -5.97 -2.53 -6.12
N ILE A 83 -6.68 -3.41 -5.42
CA ILE A 83 -8.09 -3.29 -5.04
C ILE A 83 -8.17 -3.46 -3.52
N LEU A 84 -8.84 -2.55 -2.83
CA LEU A 84 -9.05 -2.69 -1.38
C LEU A 84 -9.86 -3.96 -1.10
N GLY A 85 -9.23 -4.95 -0.44
CA GLY A 85 -9.85 -6.24 -0.15
C GLY A 85 -10.79 -6.19 1.05
N THR A 86 -10.25 -6.31 2.26
CA THR A 86 -10.99 -6.33 3.53
C THR A 86 -11.84 -5.08 3.75
N GLY A 87 -11.42 -3.95 3.21
CA GLY A 87 -12.15 -2.69 3.28
C GLY A 87 -13.49 -2.67 2.56
N GLY A 88 -13.79 -3.71 1.74
CA GLY A 88 -15.10 -3.86 1.09
C GLY A 88 -15.05 -4.20 -0.40
N ILE A 89 -13.96 -4.79 -0.90
CA ILE A 89 -13.73 -5.10 -2.33
C ILE A 89 -13.98 -3.86 -3.18
N ILE A 90 -13.16 -2.83 -2.94
CA ILE A 90 -13.35 -1.51 -3.55
C ILE A 90 -12.31 -1.32 -4.66
N PRO A 91 -12.71 -1.44 -5.94
CA PRO A 91 -11.85 -1.04 -7.05
C PRO A 91 -11.65 0.48 -7.04
N PRO A 92 -10.45 0.96 -7.36
CA PRO A 92 -10.18 2.39 -7.45
C PRO A 92 -10.90 3.00 -8.65
N PRO A 93 -11.21 4.31 -8.64
CA PRO A 93 -11.74 5.00 -9.80
C PRO A 93 -10.71 5.04 -10.93
N LYS A 94 -11.21 5.26 -12.16
CA LYS A 94 -10.36 5.32 -13.35
C LYS A 94 -9.24 6.36 -13.22
N GLY A 95 -8.02 5.98 -13.62
CA GLY A 95 -6.84 6.86 -13.57
C GLY A 95 -6.24 7.07 -12.18
N TYR A 96 -6.85 6.52 -11.13
CA TYR A 96 -6.36 6.69 -9.75
C TYR A 96 -4.91 6.23 -9.58
N TRP A 97 -4.59 5.01 -9.96
CA TRP A 97 -3.25 4.48 -9.75
C TRP A 97 -2.18 5.15 -10.60
N GLU A 98 -2.52 5.52 -11.84
CA GLU A 98 -1.62 6.27 -12.70
C GLU A 98 -1.22 7.61 -12.05
N ALA A 99 -2.22 8.34 -11.54
CA ALA A 99 -2.00 9.63 -10.90
C ALA A 99 -1.28 9.51 -9.54
N ILE A 100 -1.63 8.51 -8.72
CA ILE A 100 -0.95 8.26 -7.43
C ILE A 100 0.52 7.91 -7.65
N GLN A 101 0.84 7.00 -8.58
CA GLN A 101 2.23 6.65 -8.88
C GLN A 101 3.05 7.88 -9.27
N LYS A 102 2.49 8.74 -10.13
CA LYS A 102 3.18 9.96 -10.50
C LYS A 102 3.48 10.87 -9.31
N VAL A 103 2.54 11.03 -8.38
CA VAL A 103 2.78 11.80 -7.15
C VAL A 103 3.90 11.20 -6.32
N LEU A 104 3.93 9.87 -6.17
CA LEU A 104 4.97 9.18 -5.40
C LEU A 104 6.35 9.32 -6.06
N GLU A 105 6.41 9.13 -7.38
CA GLU A 105 7.65 9.30 -8.18
C GLU A 105 8.19 10.74 -8.10
N ASP A 106 7.32 11.75 -8.25
CA ASP A 106 7.70 13.17 -8.20
C ASP A 106 8.24 13.59 -6.83
N ASN A 107 7.96 12.82 -5.76
CA ASN A 107 8.38 13.11 -4.39
C ASN A 107 9.40 12.09 -3.83
N ASP A 108 9.92 11.17 -4.65
CA ASP A 108 10.82 10.07 -4.27
C ASP A 108 10.30 9.22 -3.09
N ILE A 109 8.99 9.00 -3.04
CA ILE A 109 8.32 8.16 -2.04
C ILE A 109 8.18 6.75 -2.60
N MET A 110 8.69 5.74 -1.88
CA MET A 110 8.57 4.35 -2.30
C MET A 110 7.11 3.88 -2.36
N PHE A 111 6.79 3.05 -3.34
CA PHE A 111 5.49 2.42 -3.46
C PHE A 111 5.55 0.94 -3.06
N ILE A 112 4.73 0.56 -2.08
CA ILE A 112 4.53 -0.82 -1.63
C ILE A 112 3.16 -1.29 -2.13
N ALA A 113 3.13 -2.24 -3.06
CA ALA A 113 1.89 -2.88 -3.49
C ALA A 113 1.55 -4.06 -2.59
N ASP A 114 0.44 -3.98 -1.89
CA ASP A 114 -0.07 -5.10 -1.10
C ASP A 114 -0.91 -6.02 -1.99
N GLU A 115 -0.25 -7.08 -2.46
CA GLU A 115 -0.81 -8.10 -3.37
C GLU A 115 -1.33 -9.34 -2.63
N VAL A 116 -1.48 -9.24 -1.32
CA VAL A 116 -1.93 -10.37 -0.49
C VAL A 116 -3.29 -10.91 -0.93
N VAL A 117 -4.18 -10.06 -1.45
CA VAL A 117 -5.48 -10.47 -1.99
C VAL A 117 -5.47 -10.54 -3.52
N THR A 118 -4.83 -9.58 -4.18
CA THR A 118 -4.91 -9.37 -5.64
C THR A 118 -3.92 -10.21 -6.43
N GLY A 119 -2.90 -10.78 -5.77
CA GLY A 119 -1.90 -11.64 -6.41
C GLY A 119 -2.41 -13.02 -6.81
N PHE A 120 -1.61 -13.70 -7.60
CA PHE A 120 -1.78 -15.10 -8.01
C PHE A 120 -3.07 -15.36 -8.80
N GLY A 121 -3.35 -14.50 -9.78
CA GLY A 121 -4.42 -14.70 -10.75
C GLY A 121 -5.78 -14.11 -10.37
N ARG A 122 -5.89 -13.43 -9.22
CA ARG A 122 -7.17 -12.90 -8.72
C ARG A 122 -7.85 -11.93 -9.69
N LEU A 123 -7.09 -11.15 -10.43
CA LEU A 123 -7.59 -10.16 -11.40
C LEU A 123 -7.37 -10.58 -12.87
N GLY A 124 -7.00 -11.85 -13.12
CA GLY A 124 -6.71 -12.35 -14.45
C GLY A 124 -5.26 -12.18 -14.91
N THR A 125 -4.45 -11.51 -14.12
CA THR A 125 -2.98 -11.37 -14.26
C THR A 125 -2.30 -12.03 -13.08
N MET A 126 -0.98 -12.29 -13.13
CA MET A 126 -0.26 -12.87 -11.98
C MET A 126 -0.40 -11.95 -10.76
N PHE A 127 -0.25 -10.65 -10.95
CA PHE A 127 -0.41 -9.64 -9.91
C PHE A 127 -1.41 -8.55 -10.32
N GLY A 128 -2.10 -7.97 -9.36
CA GLY A 128 -2.96 -6.81 -9.58
C GLY A 128 -2.18 -5.59 -10.06
N SER A 129 -0.89 -5.52 -9.72
CA SER A 129 0.05 -4.53 -10.26
C SER A 129 0.13 -4.57 -11.79
N GLU A 130 0.14 -5.74 -12.41
CA GLU A 130 0.11 -5.86 -13.88
C GLU A 130 -1.19 -5.32 -14.45
N HIS A 131 -2.32 -5.66 -13.81
CA HIS A 131 -3.65 -5.20 -14.25
C HIS A 131 -3.77 -3.67 -14.28
N TYR A 132 -3.16 -2.99 -13.32
CA TYR A 132 -3.17 -1.52 -13.21
C TYR A 132 -1.89 -0.85 -13.70
N SER A 133 -0.96 -1.57 -14.33
CA SER A 133 0.35 -1.06 -14.78
C SER A 133 1.13 -0.36 -13.66
N LEU A 134 1.11 -0.95 -12.46
CA LEU A 134 1.85 -0.45 -11.30
C LEU A 134 3.34 -0.82 -11.39
N ARG A 135 4.19 0.03 -10.84
CA ARG A 135 5.63 -0.17 -10.73
C ARG A 135 6.07 -0.05 -9.27
N PRO A 136 5.68 -1.00 -8.41
CA PRO A 136 6.03 -0.95 -7.00
C PRO A 136 7.52 -1.18 -6.76
N ASP A 137 8.04 -0.54 -5.72
CA ASP A 137 9.39 -0.82 -5.18
C ASP A 137 9.39 -2.10 -4.34
N ILE A 138 8.27 -2.40 -3.69
CA ILE A 138 8.08 -3.59 -2.87
C ILE A 138 6.70 -4.18 -3.14
N ILE A 139 6.62 -5.51 -3.21
CA ILE A 139 5.35 -6.25 -3.28
C ILE A 139 5.24 -7.17 -2.05
N THR A 140 4.11 -7.12 -1.35
CA THR A 140 3.82 -8.08 -0.27
C THR A 140 2.89 -9.17 -0.79
N ILE A 141 3.20 -10.43 -0.48
CA ILE A 141 2.49 -11.61 -0.97
C ILE A 141 2.14 -12.58 0.16
N ALA A 142 0.98 -13.21 0.05
CA ALA A 142 0.52 -14.29 0.94
C ALA A 142 -0.66 -15.03 0.27
N LYS A 143 -1.53 -15.64 1.03
CA LYS A 143 -2.81 -16.29 0.63
C LYS A 143 -2.71 -17.12 -0.64
N GLY A 144 -2.92 -16.52 -1.82
CA GLY A 144 -2.83 -17.19 -3.13
C GLY A 144 -1.49 -17.86 -3.41
N LEU A 145 -0.41 -17.38 -2.78
CA LEU A 145 0.94 -17.94 -2.90
C LEU A 145 0.97 -19.46 -2.65
N THR A 146 0.21 -19.94 -1.66
CA THR A 146 0.14 -21.37 -1.30
C THR A 146 -1.27 -21.92 -1.34
N SER A 147 -2.27 -21.12 -1.70
CA SER A 147 -3.70 -21.49 -1.66
C SER A 147 -4.13 -22.03 -0.28
N ALA A 148 -3.51 -21.53 0.79
CA ALA A 148 -3.71 -21.92 2.19
C ALA A 148 -3.29 -23.37 2.55
N TYR A 149 -2.60 -24.09 1.67
CA TYR A 149 -2.04 -25.41 2.00
C TYR A 149 -0.91 -25.33 3.04
N ALA A 150 -0.19 -24.21 3.06
CA ALA A 150 0.82 -23.91 4.05
C ALA A 150 0.78 -22.40 4.42
N PRO A 151 1.02 -22.01 5.67
CA PRO A 151 1.11 -20.62 6.06
C PRO A 151 2.45 -20.04 5.55
N LEU A 152 2.38 -19.26 4.45
CA LEU A 152 3.54 -18.62 3.86
C LEU A 152 3.20 -17.19 3.43
N SER A 153 4.13 -16.29 3.63
CA SER A 153 4.11 -14.94 3.12
C SER A 153 5.50 -14.51 2.72
N GLY A 154 5.60 -13.44 1.98
CA GLY A 154 6.89 -12.89 1.55
C GLY A 154 6.79 -11.44 1.11
N SER A 155 7.97 -10.83 0.93
CA SER A 155 8.14 -9.54 0.32
C SER A 155 9.12 -9.65 -0.84
N ILE A 156 8.77 -9.04 -1.96
CA ILE A 156 9.61 -8.99 -3.17
C ILE A 156 10.11 -7.55 -3.29
N PHE A 157 11.41 -7.37 -3.39
CA PHE A 157 12.06 -6.06 -3.51
C PHE A 157 12.48 -5.77 -4.94
N SER A 158 12.30 -4.54 -5.38
CA SER A 158 12.88 -4.04 -6.62
C SER A 158 14.40 -3.96 -6.53
N ASN A 159 15.06 -3.89 -7.68
CA ASN A 159 16.51 -3.67 -7.72
C ASN A 159 16.93 -2.34 -7.05
N LYS A 160 16.06 -1.32 -7.02
CA LYS A 160 16.32 -0.05 -6.31
C LYS A 160 16.51 -0.32 -4.81
N VAL A 161 15.60 -1.06 -4.20
CA VAL A 161 15.66 -1.42 -2.77
C VAL A 161 16.79 -2.41 -2.51
N TRP A 162 16.90 -3.48 -3.33
CA TRP A 162 17.91 -4.51 -3.14
C TRP A 162 19.34 -3.97 -3.10
N LYS A 163 19.69 -3.06 -4.02
CA LYS A 163 21.05 -2.46 -4.05
C LYS A 163 21.41 -1.74 -2.75
N VAL A 164 20.45 -1.06 -2.13
CA VAL A 164 20.70 -0.38 -0.83
C VAL A 164 20.91 -1.40 0.27
N LEU A 165 20.10 -2.47 0.31
CA LEU A 165 20.24 -3.56 1.29
C LEU A 165 21.59 -4.29 1.12
N GLU A 166 21.96 -4.58 -0.12
CA GLU A 166 23.23 -5.25 -0.46
C GLU A 166 24.46 -4.40 -0.03
N GLN A 167 24.45 -3.11 -0.35
CA GLN A 167 25.51 -2.19 0.07
C GLN A 167 25.58 -2.01 1.60
N GLY A 168 24.44 -1.95 2.27
CA GLY A 168 24.37 -1.83 3.71
C GLY A 168 24.82 -3.09 4.47
N THR A 169 24.86 -4.23 3.81
CA THR A 169 25.23 -5.52 4.41
C THR A 169 26.67 -5.50 4.97
N ASP A 170 27.58 -4.83 4.27
CA ASP A 170 28.99 -4.76 4.69
C ASP A 170 29.19 -3.93 5.95
N GLU A 171 28.35 -2.93 6.18
CA GLU A 171 28.45 -2.03 7.33
C GLU A 171 27.56 -2.47 8.50
N LEU A 172 26.34 -2.94 8.23
CA LEU A 172 25.29 -3.17 9.21
C LEU A 172 25.00 -4.65 9.45
N GLY A 173 25.64 -5.54 8.67
CA GLY A 173 25.31 -6.96 8.64
C GLY A 173 24.10 -7.27 7.75
N PRO A 174 23.88 -8.54 7.39
CA PRO A 174 22.80 -8.94 6.49
C PRO A 174 21.42 -8.70 7.09
N ILE A 175 20.50 -8.21 6.29
CA ILE A 175 19.08 -8.16 6.64
C ILE A 175 18.53 -9.58 6.55
N GLY A 176 18.17 -10.14 7.69
CA GLY A 176 17.60 -11.46 7.75
C GLY A 176 18.01 -12.19 9.02
N HIS A 177 17.56 -13.42 9.13
CA HIS A 177 17.90 -14.31 10.25
C HIS A 177 17.83 -15.78 9.80
N GLY A 178 18.49 -16.65 10.57
CA GLY A 178 18.49 -18.11 10.32
C GLY A 178 17.32 -18.86 10.98
N TRP A 179 16.32 -18.17 11.47
CA TRP A 179 15.17 -18.78 12.12
C TRP A 179 14.21 -19.41 11.10
N THR A 180 13.61 -20.54 11.45
CA THR A 180 12.64 -21.21 10.58
C THR A 180 11.26 -20.51 10.59
N TYR A 181 10.98 -19.74 11.64
CA TYR A 181 9.71 -19.03 11.86
C TYR A 181 9.91 -17.82 12.77
#